data_84b2090631b719ecaf5b88658e4d787d
#
_entry.id   84b2090631b719ecaf5b88658e4d787d
#
_cell.length_a   1.000
_cell.length_b   1.000
_cell.length_c   1.000
_cell.angle_alpha   90.00
_cell.angle_beta   90.00
_cell.angle_gamma   90.00
#
_symmetry.space_group_name_H-M   'P 1'
#
loop_
_entity.id
_entity.type
_entity.pdbx_description
1 polymer ?
#
loop_
_entity_poly.entity_id
_entity_poly.type
_entity_poly.pdbx_seq_one_letter_code
_entity_poly.pdbx_strand_id
1 'polypeptide(L)'
;MKNLEKKIKIINLTTITFQQLLDNYNAPNVIDYLSLDIEGAEERVFRNFPFDKYKFLCMTIERPTPVLNKTLLSNGYVFVKNYKVDTFYIHSSIKNQVNFKLGEFEQVPLKAW
;
A
#
# COMPACT_ATOMS: atom_id res chain seq x y z
N MET A 1 13.61 -19.52 0.75
CA MET A 1 13.45 -18.93 0.81
C MET A 1 13.60 -18.33 0.83
N LYS A 2 13.67 -18.30 1.03
CA LYS A 2 13.62 -17.70 1.18
C LYS A 2 13.47 -16.69 1.25
N ASN A 3 14.15 -16.24 1.77
CA ASN A 3 13.78 -15.10 1.97
C ASN A 3 12.94 -14.52 1.07
N LEU A 4 12.26 -14.35 1.36
CA LEU A 4 11.49 -13.94 0.62
C LEU A 4 10.80 -12.78 0.83
N GLU A 5 11.40 -11.90 1.43
CA GLU A 5 10.86 -10.62 1.61
C GLU A 5 10.79 -9.97 0.26
N LYS A 6 9.59 -9.84 -0.28
CA LYS A 6 9.38 -9.15 -1.54
C LYS A 6 9.04 -7.70 -1.21
N LYS A 7 10.01 -6.83 -1.41
CA LYS A 7 9.84 -5.42 -1.18
C LYS A 7 9.82 -4.68 -2.51
N ILE A 8 8.76 -3.92 -2.75
CA ILE A 8 8.63 -3.13 -3.97
C ILE A 8 8.50 -1.67 -3.58
N LYS A 9 9.34 -0.84 -4.17
CA LYS A 9 9.26 0.60 -3.98
C LYS A 9 8.99 1.25 -5.32
N ILE A 10 7.87 1.95 -5.42
CA ILE A 10 7.47 2.62 -6.65
C ILE A 10 7.70 4.12 -6.47
N ILE A 11 8.51 4.69 -7.35
CA ILE A 11 8.84 6.10 -7.29
C ILE A 11 8.18 6.88 -8.41
N ASN A 12 8.11 6.31 -9.58
CA ASN A 12 7.57 6.97 -10.75
C ASN A 12 6.84 5.97 -11.64
N LEU A 13 5.58 6.24 -11.94
CA LEU A 13 4.76 5.36 -12.73
C LEU A 13 4.02 6.19 -13.75
N THR A 14 4.66 6.51 -14.88
CA THR A 14 4.12 7.44 -15.85
C THR A 14 3.56 6.78 -17.11
N THR A 15 4.07 5.61 -17.51
CA THR A 15 3.72 5.02 -18.80
C THR A 15 3.06 3.67 -18.71
N ILE A 16 3.07 3.01 -17.56
CA ILE A 16 2.44 1.71 -17.39
C ILE A 16 1.60 1.71 -16.12
N THR A 17 0.63 0.81 -16.06
CA THR A 17 -0.16 0.65 -14.84
C THR A 17 0.64 -0.13 -13.81
N PHE A 18 0.24 -0.01 -12.55
CA PHE A 18 0.87 -0.78 -11.48
C PHE A 18 0.70 -2.28 -11.73
N GLN A 19 -0.48 -2.69 -12.21
CA GLN A 19 -0.71 -4.08 -12.57
C GLN A 19 0.28 -4.55 -13.63
N GLN A 20 0.47 -3.76 -14.68
CA GLN A 20 1.41 -4.12 -15.75
C GLN A 20 2.83 -4.26 -15.21
N LEU A 21 3.22 -3.38 -14.29
CA LEU A 21 4.53 -3.46 -13.68
C LEU A 21 4.70 -4.78 -12.92
N LEU A 22 3.73 -5.12 -12.08
CA LEU A 22 3.77 -6.37 -11.32
C LEU A 22 3.78 -7.58 -12.23
N ASP A 23 2.93 -7.57 -13.25
CA ASP A 23 2.85 -8.68 -14.20
C ASP A 23 4.16 -8.84 -14.97
N ASN A 24 4.76 -7.74 -15.41
CA ASN A 24 5.99 -7.76 -16.19
C ASN A 24 7.17 -8.32 -15.40
N TYR A 25 7.20 -8.09 -14.11
CA TYR A 25 8.26 -8.60 -13.25
C TYR A 25 7.91 -9.93 -12.60
N ASN A 26 6.80 -10.55 -13.02
CA ASN A 26 6.36 -11.83 -12.45
C ASN A 26 6.26 -11.76 -10.93
N ALA A 27 5.70 -10.67 -10.43
CA ALA A 27 5.53 -10.51 -8.99
C ALA A 27 4.63 -11.62 -8.44
N PRO A 28 4.91 -12.12 -7.24
CA PRO A 28 4.04 -13.13 -6.64
C PRO A 28 2.68 -12.55 -6.31
N ASN A 29 1.66 -13.39 -6.22
CA ASN A 29 0.31 -12.94 -5.87
C ASN A 29 0.24 -12.37 -4.46
N VAL A 30 1.07 -12.88 -3.57
CA VAL A 30 1.17 -12.37 -2.20
C VAL A 30 2.53 -11.71 -2.06
N ILE A 31 2.52 -10.41 -1.78
CA ILE A 31 3.73 -9.60 -1.65
C ILE A 31 3.84 -9.19 -0.18
N ASP A 32 4.98 -9.44 0.42
CA ASP A 32 5.15 -9.20 1.85
C ASP A 32 5.08 -7.73 2.21
N TYR A 33 5.66 -6.86 1.40
CA TYR A 33 5.72 -5.45 1.75
C TYR A 33 5.76 -4.58 0.50
N LEU A 34 4.94 -3.53 0.51
CA LEU A 34 4.93 -2.49 -0.53
C LEU A 34 5.21 -1.15 0.13
N SER A 35 6.18 -0.44 -0.41
CA SER A 35 6.42 0.95 -0.04
C SER A 35 6.08 1.82 -1.25
N LEU A 36 5.11 2.70 -1.09
CA LEU A 36 4.62 3.53 -2.17
C LEU A 36 4.93 4.99 -1.89
N ASP A 37 5.75 5.58 -2.76
CA ASP A 37 6.21 6.95 -2.62
C ASP A 37 6.14 7.61 -3.99
N ILE A 38 4.90 7.95 -4.39
CA ILE A 38 4.66 8.58 -5.68
C ILE A 38 3.89 9.86 -5.43
N GLU A 39 4.57 10.94 -5.30
CA GLU A 39 3.97 12.21 -4.92
C GLU A 39 2.76 12.56 -5.80
N GLY A 40 1.59 12.59 -5.17
CA GLY A 40 0.36 12.99 -5.82
C GLY A 40 -0.24 11.98 -6.78
N ALA A 41 0.35 10.81 -6.94
CA ALA A 41 -0.13 9.81 -7.89
C ALA A 41 -0.63 8.53 -7.25
N GLU A 42 -0.68 8.47 -5.92
CA GLU A 42 -1.04 7.25 -5.20
C GLU A 42 -2.41 6.73 -5.57
N GLU A 43 -3.37 7.62 -5.77
CA GLU A 43 -4.73 7.19 -6.13
C GLU A 43 -4.75 6.51 -7.48
N ARG A 44 -3.94 6.98 -8.43
CA ARG A 44 -3.92 6.41 -9.77
C ARG A 44 -3.28 5.03 -9.79
N VAL A 45 -2.37 4.77 -8.86
CA VAL A 45 -1.70 3.47 -8.78
C VAL A 45 -2.71 2.36 -8.57
N PHE A 46 -3.70 2.62 -7.70
CA PHE A 46 -4.69 1.60 -7.36
C PHE A 46 -6.00 1.74 -8.13
N ARG A 47 -6.08 2.66 -9.10
CA ARG A 47 -7.27 2.77 -9.93
C ARG A 47 -7.38 1.50 -10.80
N ASN A 48 -8.52 0.84 -10.72
CA ASN A 48 -8.77 -0.41 -11.45
C ASN A 48 -7.75 -1.51 -11.14
N PHE A 49 -7.11 -1.42 -9.97
CA PHE A 49 -6.13 -2.40 -9.56
C PHE A 49 -6.82 -3.72 -9.18
N PRO A 50 -6.28 -4.87 -9.62
CA PRO A 50 -6.89 -6.17 -9.31
C PRO A 50 -6.50 -6.63 -7.91
N PHE A 51 -7.24 -6.18 -6.89
CA PHE A 51 -6.97 -6.55 -5.50
C PHE A 51 -7.23 -8.03 -5.23
N ASP A 52 -7.94 -8.70 -6.12
CA ASP A 52 -8.16 -10.14 -6.04
C ASP A 52 -6.97 -10.94 -6.57
N LYS A 53 -6.12 -10.31 -7.38
CA LYS A 53 -4.93 -10.98 -7.93
C LYS A 53 -3.69 -10.75 -7.09
N TYR A 54 -3.52 -9.54 -6.58
CA TYR A 54 -2.33 -9.18 -5.80
C TYR A 54 -2.74 -8.74 -4.40
N LYS A 55 -2.05 -9.29 -3.41
CA LYS A 55 -2.28 -8.97 -2.01
C LYS A 55 -0.96 -8.52 -1.40
N PHE A 56 -0.98 -7.38 -0.72
CA PHE A 56 0.18 -6.86 0.00
C PHE A 56 -0.06 -7.08 1.48
N LEU A 57 0.81 -7.82 2.14
CA LEU A 57 0.60 -8.09 3.57
C LEU A 57 0.79 -6.83 4.40
N CYS A 58 1.80 -6.04 4.08
CA CYS A 58 2.07 -4.77 4.74
C CYS A 58 2.31 -3.70 3.69
N MET A 59 1.85 -2.48 3.97
CA MET A 59 2.08 -1.35 3.07
C MET A 59 2.45 -0.11 3.85
N THR A 60 3.34 0.68 3.28
CA THR A 60 3.63 2.03 3.72
C THR A 60 3.37 2.96 2.56
N ILE A 61 2.49 3.94 2.76
CA ILE A 61 2.11 4.88 1.71
C ILE A 61 2.35 6.29 2.22
N GLU A 62 3.09 7.08 1.45
CA GLU A 62 3.36 8.46 1.81
C GLU A 62 2.15 9.34 1.49
N ARG A 63 1.63 10.01 2.51
CA ARG A 63 0.52 10.97 2.40
C ARG A 63 -0.66 10.47 1.58
N PRO A 64 -1.25 9.34 1.94
CA PRO A 64 -2.43 8.87 1.20
C PRO A 64 -3.59 9.84 1.39
N THR A 65 -4.40 9.96 0.34
CA THR A 65 -5.61 10.78 0.41
C THR A 65 -6.72 10.00 1.10
N PRO A 66 -7.79 10.69 1.56
CA PRO A 66 -8.96 9.99 2.08
C PRO A 66 -9.59 9.04 1.07
N VAL A 67 -9.57 9.38 -0.21
CA VAL A 67 -10.10 8.52 -1.26
C VAL A 67 -9.30 7.23 -1.35
N LEU A 68 -7.98 7.33 -1.35
CA LEU A 68 -7.13 6.15 -1.37
C LEU A 68 -7.33 5.29 -0.13
N ASN A 69 -7.40 5.93 1.04
CA ASN A 69 -7.65 5.21 2.28
C ASN A 69 -8.95 4.41 2.18
N LYS A 70 -10.02 5.04 1.69
CA LYS A 70 -11.30 4.36 1.53
C LYS A 70 -11.19 3.18 0.57
N THR A 71 -10.48 3.35 -0.53
CA THR A 71 -10.28 2.28 -1.50
C THR A 71 -9.58 1.09 -0.85
N LEU A 72 -8.54 1.35 -0.08
CA LEU A 72 -7.81 0.28 0.58
C LEU A 72 -8.66 -0.44 1.62
N LEU A 73 -9.37 0.32 2.44
CA LEU A 73 -10.24 -0.29 3.46
C LEU A 73 -11.34 -1.13 2.81
N SER A 74 -11.85 -0.70 1.65
CA SER A 74 -12.87 -1.45 0.92
C SER A 74 -12.34 -2.74 0.31
N ASN A 75 -11.02 -2.87 0.21
CA ASN A 75 -10.40 -4.03 -0.43
C ASN A 75 -9.61 -4.90 0.54
N GLY A 76 -9.99 -4.86 1.81
CA GLY A 76 -9.46 -5.79 2.79
C GLY A 76 -8.23 -5.31 3.54
N TYR A 77 -7.88 -4.04 3.42
CA TYR A 77 -6.76 -3.48 4.16
C TYR A 77 -7.22 -2.79 5.43
N VAL A 78 -6.35 -2.76 6.41
CA VAL A 78 -6.62 -2.18 7.72
C VAL A 78 -5.61 -1.06 7.94
N PHE A 79 -6.11 0.13 8.29
CA PHE A 79 -5.25 1.23 8.69
C PHE A 79 -4.62 0.89 10.05
N VAL A 80 -3.32 1.07 10.17
CA VAL A 80 -2.61 0.81 11.41
C VAL A 80 -2.26 2.12 12.12
N LYS A 81 -1.50 2.97 11.47
CA LYS A 81 -1.09 4.24 12.08
C LYS A 81 -0.42 5.14 11.07
N ASN A 82 -0.35 6.43 11.41
CA ASN A 82 0.51 7.39 10.73
C ASN A 82 1.80 7.52 11.53
N TYR A 83 2.90 7.68 10.81
CA TYR A 83 4.16 8.04 11.44
C TYR A 83 4.86 9.05 10.53
N LYS A 84 4.95 10.30 10.97
CA LYS A 84 5.45 11.40 10.16
C LYS A 84 4.60 11.52 8.89
N VAL A 85 5.17 11.32 7.71
CA VAL A 85 4.45 11.45 6.45
C VAL A 85 3.89 10.13 5.93
N ASP A 86 4.24 9.03 6.58
CA ASP A 86 3.87 7.70 6.13
C ASP A 86 2.64 7.17 6.85
N THR A 87 1.83 6.43 6.14
CA THR A 87 0.70 5.71 6.70
C THR A 87 0.91 4.22 6.50
N PHE A 88 0.70 3.45 7.56
CA PHE A 88 0.93 2.00 7.55
C PHE A 88 -0.39 1.27 7.47
N TYR A 89 -0.45 0.29 6.57
CA TYR A 89 -1.60 -0.58 6.40
C TYR A 89 -1.14 -2.03 6.45
N ILE A 90 -2.03 -2.91 6.88
CA ILE A 90 -1.83 -4.35 6.75
C ILE A 90 -3.04 -4.95 6.06
N HIS A 91 -2.85 -6.12 5.45
CA HIS A 91 -3.99 -6.86 4.93
C HIS A 91 -4.69 -7.56 6.08
N SER A 92 -6.02 -7.62 6.00
CA SER A 92 -6.83 -8.21 7.08
C SER A 92 -6.49 -9.67 7.34
N SER A 93 -5.93 -10.39 6.35
CA SER A 93 -5.57 -11.79 6.51
C SER A 93 -4.51 -12.02 7.58
N ILE A 94 -3.69 -11.01 7.90
CA ILE A 94 -2.66 -11.14 8.94
C ILE A 94 -2.99 -10.36 10.20
N LYS A 95 -4.21 -9.83 10.29
CA LYS A 95 -4.60 -8.98 11.43
C LYS A 95 -4.37 -9.66 12.77
N ASN A 96 -4.64 -10.95 12.86
CA ASN A 96 -4.49 -11.69 14.12
C ASN A 96 -3.05 -12.10 14.41
N GLN A 97 -2.15 -11.89 13.47
CA GLN A 97 -0.74 -12.25 13.64
C GLN A 97 0.11 -11.05 14.03
N VAL A 98 -0.49 -9.86 14.06
CA VAL A 98 0.22 -8.62 14.34
C VAL A 98 -0.33 -8.03 15.63
N ASN A 99 0.55 -7.74 16.57
CA ASN A 99 0.16 -7.12 17.83
C ASN A 99 0.33 -5.62 17.71
N PHE A 100 -0.77 -4.92 17.45
CA PHE A 100 -0.74 -3.47 17.31
C PHE A 100 -2.04 -2.87 17.80
N LYS A 101 -2.00 -1.57 18.05
CA LYS A 101 -3.18 -0.81 18.45
C LYS A 101 -3.68 -0.05 17.24
N LEU A 102 -4.93 -0.26 16.88
CA LEU A 102 -5.53 0.44 15.74
C LEU A 102 -5.68 1.93 16.04
N GLY A 103 -5.33 2.74 15.05
CA GLY A 103 -5.58 4.16 15.10
C GLY A 103 -6.69 4.54 14.16
N GLU A 104 -6.88 5.83 13.99
CA GLU A 104 -7.84 6.36 13.04
C GLU A 104 -7.07 7.08 11.93
N PHE A 105 -7.53 6.91 10.70
CA PHE A 105 -6.88 7.56 9.57
C PHE A 105 -6.93 9.08 9.73
N GLU A 106 -5.78 9.70 9.43
CA GLU A 106 -5.68 11.14 9.42
C GLU A 106 -4.79 11.50 8.23
N GLN A 107 -5.29 12.36 7.35
CA GLN A 107 -4.52 12.76 6.19
C GLN A 107 -3.34 13.63 6.62
N VAL A 108 -2.15 13.25 6.19
CA VAL A 108 -0.94 14.03 6.49
C VAL A 108 -0.89 15.23 5.55
N PRO A 109 -0.82 16.46 6.07
CA PRO A 109 -0.74 17.65 5.23
C PRO A 109 0.55 17.66 4.40
N LEU A 110 0.47 18.26 3.23
CA LEU A 110 1.64 18.37 2.36
C LEU A 110 2.78 19.16 3.00
N LYS A 111 2.44 20.04 3.91
CA LYS A 111 3.43 20.91 4.58
C LYS A 111 3.60 20.54 6.05
N ALA A 112 3.53 19.25 6.37
CA ALA A 112 3.66 18.80 7.73
C ALA A 112 5.10 18.84 8.25
N TRP A 113 6.03 19.32 7.45
CA TRP A 113 7.45 19.27 7.82
C TRP A 113 8.30 20.26 7.01
#